data_1732fb55b3eae7a9cd3fb7011ba524dc
#
_entry.id   1732fb55b3eae7a9cd3fb7011ba524dc
#
_cell.length_a   1.000
_cell.length_b   1.000
_cell.length_c   1.000
_cell.angle_alpha   90.00
_cell.angle_beta   90.00
_cell.angle_gamma   90.00
#
_symmetry.space_group_name_H-M   'P 1'
#
loop_
_entity.id
_entity.type
_entity.pdbx_description
1 polymer ?
#
loop_
_entity_poly.entity_id
_entity_poly.type
_entity_poly.pdbx_seq_one_letter_code
_entity_poly.pdbx_strand_id
1 'polypeptide(L)'
;ELTDVHGLCDITDEMIDQALATDDEVYYPKRHASDFYHHWKEDIKLLGEMGFKVYRLSIAWSRIFPNGDELVPNEAGLKFYDDIFDECAKYGIEPLVTMSHYEPPLEFARKYNGWYDRRAIDFFVRYVDVITKRYKNKVKYWLTFNEIDSIIRHPFMTGGLIESRFKPEEFEEVCFQAMHHQFVASALATKVTHDNLSLIHISEPTRPLYI
;
A
#
# COMPACT_ATOMS: atom_id res chain seq x y z
N GLU A 1 0.70 13.78 8.69
CA GLU A 1 0.91 12.37 8.97
C GLU A 1 0.49 12.03 10.38
N LEU A 2 -0.75 11.59 10.52
CA LEU A 2 -1.21 11.02 11.78
C LEU A 2 -0.74 9.57 11.84
N THR A 3 0.00 9.22 12.86
CA THR A 3 0.45 7.86 13.11
C THR A 3 0.06 7.46 14.52
N ASP A 4 -0.28 6.18 14.68
CA ASP A 4 -0.54 5.62 15.99
C ASP A 4 0.75 5.67 16.82
N VAL A 5 0.70 6.31 17.96
CA VAL A 5 1.84 6.43 18.86
C VAL A 5 1.80 5.29 19.88
N HIS A 6 2.84 4.48 19.91
CA HIS A 6 2.98 3.37 20.86
C HIS A 6 1.88 2.30 20.82
N GLY A 7 1.22 2.11 19.66
CA GLY A 7 0.15 1.12 19.52
C GLY A 7 -1.16 1.52 20.19
N LEU A 8 -1.28 2.76 20.63
CA LEU A 8 -2.54 3.37 21.06
C LEU A 8 -3.10 4.10 19.87
N CYS A 9 -4.25 3.69 19.40
CA CYS A 9 -4.98 4.40 18.37
C CYS A 9 -6.05 5.25 19.04
N ASP A 10 -5.75 6.50 19.19
CA ASP A 10 -6.70 7.52 19.66
C ASP A 10 -7.03 8.55 18.56
N ILE A 11 -6.82 8.16 17.30
CA ILE A 11 -7.09 9.01 16.16
C ILE A 11 -8.59 9.27 16.06
N THR A 12 -8.95 10.56 16.04
CA THR A 12 -10.32 11.03 15.90
C THR A 12 -10.52 11.80 14.60
N ASP A 13 -11.79 12.00 14.20
CA ASP A 13 -12.11 12.82 13.04
C ASP A 13 -11.63 14.27 13.23
N GLU A 14 -11.72 14.82 14.45
CA GLU A 14 -11.25 16.16 14.78
C GLU A 14 -9.73 16.30 14.63
N MET A 15 -8.96 15.29 15.02
CA MET A 15 -7.50 15.27 14.82
C MET A 15 -7.14 15.25 13.34
N ILE A 16 -7.87 14.49 12.53
CA ILE A 16 -7.68 14.46 11.07
C ILE A 16 -7.98 15.83 10.47
N ASP A 17 -9.11 16.43 10.83
CA ASP A 17 -9.50 17.74 10.32
C ASP A 17 -8.53 18.83 10.76
N GLN A 18 -8.05 18.80 12.01
CA GLN A 18 -7.02 19.71 12.49
C GLN A 18 -5.69 19.54 11.73
N ALA A 19 -5.26 18.31 11.50
CA ALA A 19 -4.03 18.04 10.75
C ALA A 19 -4.11 18.55 9.31
N LEU A 20 -5.28 18.43 8.67
CA LEU A 20 -5.51 18.97 7.32
C LEU A 20 -5.54 20.52 7.32
N ALA A 21 -6.13 21.13 8.35
CA ALA A 21 -6.22 22.58 8.47
C ALA A 21 -4.85 23.24 8.75
N THR A 22 -3.92 22.54 9.39
CA THR A 22 -2.58 23.03 9.77
C THR A 22 -1.46 22.45 8.91
N ASP A 23 -1.78 21.91 7.77
CA ASP A 23 -0.88 21.17 6.90
C ASP A 23 0.37 21.94 6.48
N ASP A 24 0.22 23.25 6.22
CA ASP A 24 1.34 24.12 5.84
C ASP A 24 2.12 24.69 7.04
N GLU A 25 1.60 24.55 8.26
CA GLU A 25 2.17 25.14 9.48
C GLU A 25 3.00 24.13 10.29
N VAL A 26 2.74 22.84 10.10
CA VAL A 26 3.35 21.73 10.86
C VAL A 26 4.32 20.96 10.00
N TYR A 27 5.54 20.73 10.53
CA TYR A 27 6.51 19.88 9.87
C TYR A 27 6.18 18.40 10.08
N TYR A 28 5.91 17.71 8.98
CA TYR A 28 5.67 16.27 8.96
C TYR A 28 6.87 15.53 8.31
N PRO A 29 7.72 14.86 9.10
CA PRO A 29 8.96 14.26 8.60
C PRO A 29 8.77 13.26 7.45
N LYS A 30 7.71 12.45 7.50
CA LYS A 30 7.43 11.45 6.47
C LYS A 30 7.02 12.04 5.13
N ARG A 31 6.53 13.29 5.11
CA ARG A 31 6.15 13.99 3.89
C ARG A 31 7.37 14.19 2.96
N HIS A 32 8.52 14.40 3.55
CA HIS A 32 9.78 14.54 2.84
C HIS A 32 10.57 13.23 2.83
N ALA A 33 10.70 12.59 3.98
CA ALA A 33 11.47 11.35 4.18
C ALA A 33 12.82 11.42 3.45
N SER A 34 13.11 10.44 2.57
CA SER A 34 14.27 10.45 1.67
C SER A 34 14.05 11.25 0.39
N ASP A 35 12.88 11.82 0.22
CA ASP A 35 12.46 12.55 -0.98
C ASP A 35 12.65 11.73 -2.29
N PHE A 36 12.41 10.44 -2.21
CA PHE A 36 12.55 9.54 -3.37
C PHE A 36 11.73 10.01 -4.57
N TYR A 37 10.61 10.68 -4.35
CA TYR A 37 9.76 11.20 -5.43
C TYR A 37 10.53 12.13 -6.39
N HIS A 38 11.44 12.96 -5.87
CA HIS A 38 12.23 13.88 -6.67
C HIS A 38 13.59 13.31 -7.07
N HIS A 39 14.13 12.36 -6.29
CA HIS A 39 15.51 11.86 -6.46
C HIS A 39 15.61 10.43 -7.01
N TRP A 40 14.47 9.77 -7.34
CA TRP A 40 14.43 8.36 -7.72
C TRP A 40 15.41 7.96 -8.82
N LYS A 41 15.67 8.85 -9.81
CA LYS A 41 16.62 8.55 -10.90
C LYS A 41 18.06 8.42 -10.39
N GLU A 42 18.46 9.35 -9.55
CA GLU A 42 19.81 9.33 -8.96
C GLU A 42 19.92 8.17 -7.97
N ASP A 43 18.92 7.96 -7.15
CA ASP A 43 18.91 6.86 -6.17
C ASP A 43 19.03 5.50 -6.86
N ILE A 44 18.25 5.24 -7.91
CA ILE A 44 18.30 3.98 -8.66
C ILE A 44 19.66 3.82 -9.35
N LYS A 45 20.22 4.89 -9.91
CA LYS A 45 21.57 4.88 -10.48
C LYS A 45 22.58 4.47 -9.44
N LEU A 46 22.58 5.08 -8.26
CA LEU A 46 23.48 4.76 -7.15
C LEU A 46 23.33 3.30 -6.70
N LEU A 47 22.09 2.81 -6.58
CA LEU A 47 21.85 1.38 -6.31
C LEU A 47 22.49 0.48 -7.36
N GLY A 48 22.39 0.85 -8.64
CA GLY A 48 23.03 0.14 -9.75
C GLY A 48 24.55 0.14 -9.65
N GLU A 49 25.15 1.30 -9.36
CA GLU A 49 26.61 1.46 -9.16
C GLU A 49 27.12 0.65 -7.96
N MET A 50 26.32 0.55 -6.89
CA MET A 50 26.59 -0.31 -5.73
C MET A 50 26.44 -1.81 -6.04
N GLY A 51 25.90 -2.18 -7.19
CA GLY A 51 25.75 -3.56 -7.63
C GLY A 51 24.50 -4.30 -7.15
N PHE A 52 23.51 -3.59 -6.63
CA PHE A 52 22.24 -4.19 -6.22
C PHE A 52 21.54 -4.85 -7.42
N LYS A 53 20.92 -6.01 -7.18
CA LYS A 53 20.20 -6.80 -8.19
C LYS A 53 18.69 -6.79 -7.99
N VAL A 54 18.25 -6.47 -6.80
CA VAL A 54 16.83 -6.37 -6.46
C VAL A 54 16.60 -5.08 -5.68
N TYR A 55 15.55 -4.37 -6.02
CA TYR A 55 15.08 -3.21 -5.28
C TYR A 55 13.64 -3.44 -4.82
N ARG A 56 13.42 -3.48 -3.50
CA ARG A 56 12.09 -3.56 -2.92
C ARG A 56 11.51 -2.17 -2.72
N LEU A 57 10.33 -1.95 -3.30
CA LEU A 57 9.57 -0.72 -3.14
C LEU A 57 8.07 -1.02 -3.04
N SER A 58 7.28 -0.03 -2.66
CA SER A 58 5.83 -0.11 -2.69
C SER A 58 5.23 0.85 -3.73
N ILE A 59 4.04 0.50 -4.21
CA ILE A 59 3.21 1.43 -4.97
C ILE A 59 2.21 2.05 -3.98
N ALA A 60 2.22 3.39 -3.84
CA ALA A 60 1.24 4.08 -3.02
C ALA A 60 -0.14 3.99 -3.66
N TRP A 61 -1.09 3.31 -2.99
CA TRP A 61 -2.46 3.18 -3.46
C TRP A 61 -3.10 4.54 -3.75
N SER A 62 -2.91 5.50 -2.84
CA SER A 62 -3.40 6.87 -2.99
C SER A 62 -2.85 7.62 -4.20
N ARG A 63 -1.72 7.19 -4.78
CA ARG A 63 -1.18 7.78 -6.01
C ARG A 63 -1.93 7.28 -7.25
N ILE A 64 -2.48 6.08 -7.19
CA ILE A 64 -3.22 5.44 -8.29
C ILE A 64 -4.73 5.72 -8.16
N PHE A 65 -5.26 5.63 -6.94
CA PHE A 65 -6.65 5.93 -6.61
C PHE A 65 -6.65 6.85 -5.38
N PRO A 66 -6.63 8.17 -5.53
CA PRO A 66 -6.46 9.13 -4.43
C PRO A 66 -7.48 9.00 -3.30
N ASN A 67 -8.73 8.65 -3.60
CA ASN A 67 -9.77 8.42 -2.59
C ASN A 67 -9.96 6.93 -2.26
N GLY A 68 -9.41 6.03 -3.07
CA GLY A 68 -9.50 4.59 -2.91
C GLY A 68 -10.67 3.92 -3.62
N ASP A 69 -11.76 4.63 -3.87
CA ASP A 69 -13.02 4.11 -4.41
C ASP A 69 -13.27 4.45 -5.89
N GLU A 70 -12.40 5.20 -6.54
CA GLU A 70 -12.54 5.61 -7.93
C GLU A 70 -12.63 4.39 -8.87
N LEU A 71 -13.30 4.60 -10.01
CA LEU A 71 -13.38 3.61 -11.08
C LEU A 71 -12.27 3.78 -12.13
N VAL A 72 -11.67 4.96 -12.21
CA VAL A 72 -10.64 5.31 -13.18
C VAL A 72 -9.36 5.67 -12.45
N PRO A 73 -8.23 5.01 -12.76
CA PRO A 73 -6.96 5.28 -12.11
C PRO A 73 -6.36 6.61 -12.55
N ASN A 74 -5.52 7.19 -11.70
CA ASN A 74 -4.72 8.35 -12.01
C ASN A 74 -3.55 7.95 -12.93
N GLU A 75 -3.63 8.35 -14.20
CA GLU A 75 -2.60 8.02 -15.21
C GLU A 75 -1.23 8.64 -14.87
N ALA A 76 -1.19 9.82 -14.26
CA ALA A 76 0.07 10.43 -13.84
C ALA A 76 0.77 9.58 -12.76
N GLY A 77 -0.01 9.00 -11.83
CA GLY A 77 0.50 8.07 -10.83
C GLY A 77 1.03 6.78 -11.45
N LEU A 78 0.30 6.21 -12.41
CA LEU A 78 0.76 5.03 -13.14
C LEU A 78 2.06 5.32 -13.92
N LYS A 79 2.12 6.45 -14.62
CA LYS A 79 3.31 6.85 -15.39
C LYS A 79 4.55 7.02 -14.52
N PHE A 80 4.39 7.54 -13.30
CA PHE A 80 5.50 7.69 -12.35
C PHE A 80 6.18 6.34 -12.05
N TYR A 81 5.40 5.29 -11.80
CA TYR A 81 5.97 3.95 -11.57
C TYR A 81 6.47 3.28 -12.85
N ASP A 82 5.89 3.57 -14.03
CA ASP A 82 6.48 3.15 -15.30
C ASP A 82 7.93 3.64 -15.43
N ASP A 83 8.16 4.92 -15.10
CA ASP A 83 9.48 5.54 -15.23
C ASP A 83 10.48 4.95 -14.23
N ILE A 84 10.04 4.65 -12.98
CA ILE A 84 10.87 3.97 -11.97
C ILE A 84 11.30 2.58 -12.46
N PHE A 85 10.35 1.79 -12.97
CA PHE A 85 10.68 0.41 -13.41
C PHE A 85 11.56 0.41 -14.67
N ASP A 86 11.36 1.36 -15.58
CA ASP A 86 12.22 1.53 -16.75
C ASP A 86 13.64 1.95 -16.33
N GLU A 87 13.79 2.78 -15.30
CA GLU A 87 15.09 3.13 -14.75
C GLU A 87 15.78 1.93 -14.08
N CYS A 88 15.06 1.14 -13.27
CA CYS A 88 15.59 -0.10 -12.70
C CYS A 88 16.13 -1.04 -13.76
N ALA A 89 15.39 -1.20 -14.87
CA ALA A 89 15.79 -2.07 -15.97
C ALA A 89 17.12 -1.65 -16.63
N LYS A 90 17.42 -0.34 -16.72
CA LYS A 90 18.70 0.17 -17.26
C LYS A 90 19.91 -0.33 -16.48
N TYR A 91 19.77 -0.53 -15.18
CA TYR A 91 20.85 -0.99 -14.30
C TYR A 91 20.77 -2.49 -13.98
N GLY A 92 19.84 -3.21 -14.60
CA GLY A 92 19.65 -4.64 -14.36
C GLY A 92 19.18 -4.95 -12.94
N ILE A 93 18.40 -4.03 -12.36
CA ILE A 93 17.78 -4.16 -11.03
C ILE A 93 16.36 -4.68 -11.20
N GLU A 94 16.05 -5.81 -10.57
CA GLU A 94 14.71 -6.41 -10.59
C GLU A 94 13.82 -5.77 -9.51
N PRO A 95 12.65 -5.18 -9.85
CA PRO A 95 11.73 -4.70 -8.84
C PRO A 95 11.05 -5.82 -8.07
N LEU A 96 10.99 -5.70 -6.73
CA LEU A 96 10.14 -6.47 -5.83
C LEU A 96 9.09 -5.53 -5.24
N VAL A 97 7.85 -5.63 -5.70
CA VAL A 97 6.83 -4.63 -5.41
C VAL A 97 5.88 -5.09 -4.33
N THR A 98 5.74 -4.29 -3.27
CA THR A 98 4.70 -4.43 -2.26
C THR A 98 3.49 -3.59 -2.67
N MET A 99 2.32 -4.23 -2.82
CA MET A 99 1.09 -3.56 -3.27
C MET A 99 0.51 -2.62 -2.21
N SER A 100 0.58 -3.01 -0.94
CA SER A 100 0.13 -2.18 0.19
C SER A 100 1.18 -2.16 1.31
N HIS A 101 1.65 -0.96 1.65
CA HIS A 101 2.66 -0.75 2.68
C HIS A 101 2.33 0.45 3.55
N TYR A 102 1.26 0.35 4.36
CA TYR A 102 0.79 1.31 5.37
C TYR A 102 0.34 2.68 4.83
N GLU A 103 -0.14 2.76 3.61
CA GLU A 103 -0.52 4.02 2.99
C GLU A 103 -1.91 3.93 2.33
N PRO A 104 -2.98 3.57 3.07
CA PRO A 104 -4.32 3.62 2.51
C PRO A 104 -4.71 5.08 2.21
N PRO A 105 -5.54 5.34 1.20
CA PRO A 105 -6.05 6.68 0.94
C PRO A 105 -6.82 7.22 2.14
N LEU A 106 -6.65 8.52 2.45
CA LEU A 106 -7.31 9.13 3.60
C LEU A 106 -8.84 9.07 3.50
N GLU A 107 -9.39 9.32 2.31
CA GLU A 107 -10.84 9.23 2.09
C GLU A 107 -11.40 7.81 2.26
N PHE A 108 -10.59 6.79 2.04
CA PHE A 108 -10.92 5.41 2.36
C PHE A 108 -11.15 5.22 3.87
N ALA A 109 -10.31 5.84 4.71
CA ALA A 109 -10.52 5.85 6.16
C ALA A 109 -11.79 6.65 6.53
N ARG A 110 -11.95 7.85 5.98
CA ARG A 110 -13.04 8.77 6.33
C ARG A 110 -14.42 8.27 5.90
N LYS A 111 -14.55 7.73 4.70
CA LYS A 111 -15.83 7.26 4.12
C LYS A 111 -16.23 5.87 4.56
N TYR A 112 -15.25 4.97 4.71
CA TYR A 112 -15.49 3.54 4.87
C TYR A 112 -14.98 2.99 6.20
N ASN A 113 -14.32 3.83 7.00
CA ASN A 113 -13.58 3.37 8.17
C ASN A 113 -12.56 2.28 7.81
N GLY A 114 -11.86 2.53 6.71
CA GLY A 114 -10.78 1.69 6.23
C GLY A 114 -11.21 0.26 5.91
N TRP A 115 -10.40 -0.66 6.36
CA TRP A 115 -10.60 -2.09 6.13
C TRP A 115 -11.74 -2.72 6.92
N TYR A 116 -12.40 -1.98 7.82
CA TYR A 116 -13.60 -2.48 8.48
C TYR A 116 -14.78 -2.66 7.52
N ASP A 117 -14.91 -1.78 6.54
CA ASP A 117 -15.93 -1.93 5.50
C ASP A 117 -15.53 -3.02 4.50
N ARG A 118 -16.40 -4.00 4.30
CA ARG A 118 -16.13 -5.12 3.40
C ARG A 118 -15.88 -4.69 1.94
N ARG A 119 -16.41 -3.53 1.50
CA ARG A 119 -16.17 -2.96 0.16
C ARG A 119 -14.69 -2.66 -0.11
N ALA A 120 -13.90 -2.51 0.94
CA ALA A 120 -12.45 -2.38 0.87
C ALA A 120 -11.79 -3.47 0.03
N ILE A 121 -12.32 -4.68 0.10
CA ILE A 121 -11.85 -5.83 -0.69
C ILE A 121 -11.94 -5.53 -2.18
N ASP A 122 -13.09 -5.05 -2.65
CA ASP A 122 -13.32 -4.77 -4.07
C ASP A 122 -12.48 -3.59 -4.56
N PHE A 123 -12.30 -2.57 -3.72
CA PHE A 123 -11.46 -1.41 -4.05
C PHE A 123 -10.01 -1.82 -4.21
N PHE A 124 -9.49 -2.63 -3.29
CA PHE A 124 -8.12 -3.13 -3.34
C PHE A 124 -7.89 -4.06 -4.52
N VAL A 125 -8.81 -4.98 -4.78
CA VAL A 125 -8.73 -5.89 -5.92
C VAL A 125 -8.72 -5.14 -7.25
N ARG A 126 -9.52 -4.06 -7.39
CA ARG A 126 -9.49 -3.16 -8.55
C ARG A 126 -8.12 -2.48 -8.70
N TYR A 127 -7.58 -1.97 -7.62
CA TYR A 127 -6.25 -1.37 -7.62
C TYR A 127 -5.19 -2.38 -8.08
N VAL A 128 -5.20 -3.60 -7.53
CA VAL A 128 -4.28 -4.68 -7.91
C VAL A 128 -4.43 -5.06 -9.38
N ASP A 129 -5.66 -5.17 -9.88
CA ASP A 129 -5.93 -5.47 -11.29
C ASP A 129 -5.29 -4.44 -12.22
N VAL A 130 -5.41 -3.17 -11.89
CA VAL A 130 -4.82 -2.06 -12.67
C VAL A 130 -3.30 -2.13 -12.68
N ILE A 131 -2.65 -2.22 -11.52
CA ILE A 131 -1.18 -2.17 -11.43
C ILE A 131 -0.54 -3.42 -12.01
N THR A 132 -1.13 -4.59 -11.81
CA THR A 132 -0.57 -5.84 -12.35
C THR A 132 -0.72 -5.93 -13.87
N LYS A 133 -1.82 -5.47 -14.43
CA LYS A 133 -1.98 -5.33 -15.90
C LYS A 133 -0.99 -4.34 -16.50
N ARG A 134 -0.83 -3.18 -15.85
CA ARG A 134 0.07 -2.12 -16.33
C ARG A 134 1.52 -2.57 -16.36
N TYR A 135 1.97 -3.20 -15.27
CA TYR A 135 3.40 -3.49 -15.07
C TYR A 135 3.79 -4.95 -15.31
N LYS A 136 2.93 -5.79 -15.90
CA LYS A 136 3.16 -7.22 -16.11
C LYS A 136 4.47 -7.57 -16.83
N ASN A 137 4.97 -6.68 -17.68
CA ASN A 137 6.21 -6.88 -18.42
C ASN A 137 7.43 -6.23 -17.74
N LYS A 138 7.24 -5.57 -16.59
CA LYS A 138 8.27 -4.80 -15.88
C LYS A 138 8.54 -5.34 -14.47
N VAL A 139 7.55 -5.97 -13.85
CA VAL A 139 7.62 -6.46 -12.46
C VAL A 139 7.25 -7.93 -12.42
N LYS A 140 8.16 -8.75 -11.90
CA LYS A 140 7.96 -10.20 -11.74
C LYS A 140 7.52 -10.58 -10.33
N TYR A 141 7.97 -9.84 -9.31
CA TYR A 141 7.82 -10.22 -7.92
C TYR A 141 6.90 -9.25 -7.20
N TRP A 142 5.83 -9.80 -6.63
CA TRP A 142 4.79 -9.05 -5.96
C TRP A 142 4.54 -9.56 -4.55
N LEU A 143 4.36 -8.64 -3.61
CA LEU A 143 3.91 -8.89 -2.25
C LEU A 143 2.59 -8.15 -2.07
N THR A 144 1.57 -8.80 -1.52
CA THR A 144 0.25 -8.18 -1.37
C THR A 144 0.23 -7.12 -0.30
N PHE A 145 0.66 -7.46 0.91
CA PHE A 145 0.71 -6.56 2.07
C PHE A 145 2.06 -6.66 2.77
N ASN A 146 2.48 -5.57 3.39
CA ASN A 146 3.51 -5.60 4.39
C ASN A 146 2.85 -5.76 5.78
N GLU A 147 3.36 -6.70 6.59
CA GLU A 147 2.95 -6.91 7.99
C GLU A 147 1.44 -6.79 8.21
N ILE A 148 0.66 -7.66 7.59
CA ILE A 148 -0.81 -7.63 7.62
C ILE A 148 -1.39 -7.67 9.05
N ASP A 149 -0.65 -8.25 9.99
CA ASP A 149 -1.01 -8.31 11.42
C ASP A 149 -0.82 -6.97 12.15
N SER A 150 -0.10 -6.03 11.54
CA SER A 150 0.19 -4.73 12.17
C SER A 150 -1.05 -3.86 12.42
N ILE A 151 -2.19 -4.19 11.80
CA ILE A 151 -3.47 -3.52 12.03
C ILE A 151 -3.91 -3.60 13.51
N ILE A 152 -3.49 -4.64 14.23
CA ILE A 152 -3.77 -4.78 15.67
C ILE A 152 -2.96 -3.75 16.50
N ARG A 153 -1.77 -3.39 16.02
CA ARG A 153 -0.87 -2.46 16.72
C ARG A 153 -0.99 -1.01 16.24
N HIS A 154 -1.35 -0.84 14.97
CA HIS A 154 -1.42 0.46 14.30
C HIS A 154 -2.70 0.55 13.44
N PRO A 155 -3.88 0.54 14.07
CA PRO A 155 -5.18 0.41 13.38
C PRO A 155 -5.43 1.47 12.33
N PHE A 156 -5.10 2.73 12.62
CA PHE A 156 -5.29 3.84 11.66
C PHE A 156 -4.27 3.75 10.51
N MET A 157 -2.99 3.68 10.82
CA MET A 157 -1.92 3.74 9.81
C MET A 157 -1.98 2.57 8.83
N THR A 158 -2.31 1.36 9.30
CA THR A 158 -2.31 0.15 8.48
C THR A 158 -3.69 -0.27 8.02
N GLY A 159 -4.72 0.07 8.78
CA GLY A 159 -6.10 -0.32 8.54
C GLY A 159 -7.02 0.80 8.11
N GLY A 160 -6.63 2.05 8.30
CA GLY A 160 -7.52 3.21 8.09
C GLY A 160 -8.68 3.26 9.08
N LEU A 161 -8.53 2.62 10.27
CA LEU A 161 -9.57 2.57 11.29
C LEU A 161 -9.54 3.83 12.13
N ILE A 162 -10.67 4.52 12.25
CA ILE A 162 -10.84 5.69 13.13
C ILE A 162 -11.50 5.18 14.42
N GLU A 163 -10.70 5.01 15.47
CA GLU A 163 -11.13 4.34 16.71
C GLU A 163 -12.32 5.05 17.37
N SER A 164 -12.33 6.38 17.38
CA SER A 164 -13.40 7.15 17.98
C SER A 164 -14.81 6.86 17.43
N ARG A 165 -14.90 6.19 16.31
CA ARG A 165 -16.17 5.78 15.68
C ARG A 165 -16.75 4.48 16.23
N PHE A 166 -16.03 3.82 17.13
CA PHE A 166 -16.41 2.53 17.72
C PHE A 166 -16.45 2.64 19.25
N LYS A 167 -17.13 1.70 19.88
CA LYS A 167 -17.05 1.59 21.32
C LYS A 167 -15.74 0.92 21.72
N PRO A 168 -15.10 1.36 22.81
CA PRO A 168 -13.82 0.79 23.24
C PRO A 168 -13.86 -0.73 23.42
N GLU A 169 -14.96 -1.27 23.95
CA GLU A 169 -15.16 -2.70 24.18
C GLU A 169 -15.31 -3.54 22.90
N GLU A 170 -15.64 -2.90 21.76
CA GLU A 170 -15.83 -3.55 20.46
C GLU A 170 -14.58 -3.41 19.57
N PHE A 171 -13.65 -2.53 19.90
CA PHE A 171 -12.59 -2.11 18.99
C PHE A 171 -11.59 -3.23 18.65
N GLU A 172 -11.32 -4.13 19.57
CA GLU A 172 -10.49 -5.30 19.28
C GLU A 172 -11.14 -6.20 18.21
N GLU A 173 -12.45 -6.44 18.31
CA GLU A 173 -13.21 -7.20 17.29
C GLU A 173 -13.18 -6.48 15.95
N VAL A 174 -13.30 -5.16 15.94
CA VAL A 174 -13.19 -4.31 14.73
C VAL A 174 -11.85 -4.51 14.05
N CYS A 175 -10.74 -4.51 14.80
CA CYS A 175 -9.40 -4.74 14.27
C CYS A 175 -9.27 -6.14 13.64
N PHE A 176 -9.78 -7.17 14.32
CA PHE A 176 -9.76 -8.54 13.78
C PHE A 176 -10.65 -8.69 12.54
N GLN A 177 -11.80 -8.02 12.51
CA GLN A 177 -12.67 -8.01 11.33
C GLN A 177 -12.00 -7.32 10.13
N ALA A 178 -11.35 -6.19 10.37
CA ALA A 178 -10.61 -5.47 9.34
C ALA A 178 -9.40 -6.30 8.83
N MET A 179 -8.67 -6.95 9.74
CA MET A 179 -7.59 -7.86 9.37
C MET A 179 -8.10 -9.05 8.53
N HIS A 180 -9.26 -9.60 8.88
CA HIS A 180 -9.90 -10.65 8.08
C HIS A 180 -10.19 -10.16 6.65
N HIS A 181 -10.70 -8.94 6.48
CA HIS A 181 -10.94 -8.37 5.15
C HIS A 181 -9.63 -8.18 4.37
N GLN A 182 -8.53 -7.79 5.02
CA GLN A 182 -7.21 -7.75 4.38
C GLN A 182 -6.74 -9.13 3.93
N PHE A 183 -6.95 -10.19 4.71
CA PHE A 183 -6.61 -11.55 4.29
C PHE A 183 -7.42 -12.00 3.08
N VAL A 184 -8.72 -11.72 3.06
CA VAL A 184 -9.57 -12.02 1.89
C VAL A 184 -9.10 -11.23 0.68
N ALA A 185 -8.81 -9.94 0.84
CA ALA A 185 -8.29 -9.10 -0.23
C ALA A 185 -6.93 -9.61 -0.75
N SER A 186 -6.04 -10.06 0.14
CA SER A 186 -4.75 -10.64 -0.22
C SER A 186 -4.91 -11.91 -1.09
N ALA A 187 -5.83 -12.80 -0.70
CA ALA A 187 -6.11 -14.01 -1.47
C ALA A 187 -6.66 -13.69 -2.87
N LEU A 188 -7.61 -12.75 -2.96
CA LEU A 188 -8.17 -12.32 -4.25
C LEU A 188 -7.15 -11.56 -5.09
N ALA A 189 -6.33 -10.71 -4.49
CA ALA A 189 -5.23 -10.01 -5.15
C ALA A 189 -4.22 -10.98 -5.74
N THR A 190 -3.86 -12.03 -5.01
CA THR A 190 -2.98 -13.10 -5.48
C THR A 190 -3.59 -13.78 -6.71
N LYS A 191 -4.87 -14.13 -6.66
CA LYS A 191 -5.57 -14.73 -7.81
C LYS A 191 -5.54 -13.82 -9.03
N VAL A 192 -5.93 -12.55 -8.87
CA VAL A 192 -5.94 -11.55 -9.97
C VAL A 192 -4.53 -11.34 -10.54
N THR A 193 -3.52 -11.31 -9.69
CA THR A 193 -2.12 -11.19 -10.12
C THR A 193 -1.71 -12.37 -10.98
N HIS A 194 -2.03 -13.59 -10.59
CA HIS A 194 -1.77 -14.79 -11.38
C HIS A 194 -2.49 -14.76 -12.73
N ASP A 195 -3.76 -14.36 -12.74
CA ASP A 195 -4.56 -14.26 -13.97
C ASP A 195 -3.95 -13.23 -14.95
N ASN A 196 -3.45 -12.09 -14.44
CA ASN A 196 -2.90 -11.00 -15.26
C ASN A 196 -1.46 -11.26 -15.75
N LEU A 197 -0.63 -11.93 -14.95
CA LEU A 197 0.77 -12.16 -15.28
C LEU A 197 0.97 -13.33 -16.25
N SER A 198 -0.07 -14.12 -16.53
CA SER A 198 0.03 -15.34 -17.34
C SER A 198 0.93 -16.40 -16.70
N LEU A 199 0.59 -17.68 -16.79
CA LEU A 199 1.26 -18.82 -16.15
C LEU A 199 2.78 -18.95 -16.40
N ILE A 200 3.33 -18.18 -17.33
CA ILE A 200 4.76 -18.19 -17.69
C ILE A 200 5.66 -17.54 -16.62
N HIS A 201 5.08 -16.72 -15.72
CA HIS A 201 5.85 -15.99 -14.70
C HIS A 201 5.50 -16.38 -13.27
N ILE A 202 4.73 -17.44 -13.07
CA ILE A 202 4.47 -17.98 -11.75
C ILE A 202 5.72 -18.76 -11.33
N SER A 203 6.54 -18.13 -10.48
CA SER A 203 7.36 -18.95 -9.59
C SER A 203 6.39 -19.82 -8.80
N GLU A 204 6.59 -21.13 -8.82
CA GLU A 204 5.83 -22.11 -8.07
C GLU A 204 5.44 -21.56 -6.69
N PRO A 205 4.19 -21.82 -6.22
CA PRO A 205 3.86 -21.51 -4.84
C PRO A 205 4.93 -22.16 -3.98
N THR A 206 5.56 -21.38 -3.13
CA THR A 206 6.53 -21.88 -2.17
C THR A 206 5.95 -23.14 -1.57
N ARG A 207 6.61 -24.27 -1.77
CA ARG A 207 6.23 -25.53 -1.13
C ARG A 207 6.06 -25.23 0.35
N PRO A 208 4.97 -25.65 0.99
CA PRO A 208 4.87 -25.49 2.43
C PRO A 208 6.13 -26.11 3.02
N LEU A 209 6.90 -25.30 3.74
CA LEU A 209 7.98 -25.81 4.56
C LEU A 209 7.30 -26.73 5.59
N TYR A 210 7.39 -28.02 5.37
CA TYR A 210 7.09 -28.99 6.41
C TYR A 210 8.14 -28.77 7.51
N ILE A 211 7.69 -28.23 8.63
CA ILE A 211 8.41 -28.26 9.89
C ILE A 211 8.18 -29.63 10.51
#